data_a3395f47dc1e5a01ff6220d6e781a9ce
#
_entry.id   a3395f47dc1e5a01ff6220d6e781a9ce
#
_cell.length_a   1.000
_cell.length_b   1.000
_cell.length_c   1.000
_cell.angle_alpha   90.00
_cell.angle_beta   90.00
_cell.angle_gamma   90.00
#
_symmetry.space_group_name_H-M   'P 1'
#
loop_
_entity.id
_entity.type
_entity.pdbx_description
1 polymer ?
#
loop_
_entity_poly.entity_id
_entity_poly.type
_entity_poly.pdbx_seq_one_letter_code
_entity_poly.pdbx_strand_id
1 'polypeptide(L)'
;AIAEKLYYYTSGYPFLVSKLCKFIDEDIVTLRDEKNWSISDVEDAFAMIVKESYTTTLFDSMIKNLENNRDLYRLVEKIILENAMVDYTEDNSLINMGVTYGIFRDQGSVAIHNRIYYERIFNYMAVNLQIESLLDKKINNYNFQDNFINADGSLNFEHVLIKFQLFMKEQYSVKDDSFLE
;
A
#
# COMPACT_ATOMS: atom_id res chain seq x y z
N ALA A 1 -4.03 4.71 -20.72
CA ALA A 1 -2.77 4.02 -20.92
C ALA A 1 -1.69 4.47 -19.92
N ILE A 2 -0.54 5.06 -20.33
CA ILE A 2 0.57 5.40 -19.40
C ILE A 2 0.14 6.37 -18.29
N ALA A 3 -0.53 7.47 -18.63
CA ALA A 3 -1.02 8.46 -17.67
C ALA A 3 -2.01 7.87 -16.64
N GLU A 4 -2.88 6.99 -17.07
CA GLU A 4 -3.82 6.28 -16.18
C GLU A 4 -3.08 5.35 -15.22
N LYS A 5 -2.04 4.66 -15.70
CA LYS A 5 -1.21 3.80 -14.86
C LYS A 5 -0.40 4.61 -13.83
N LEU A 6 0.17 5.75 -14.24
CA LEU A 6 0.80 6.69 -13.31
C LEU A 6 -0.19 7.19 -12.26
N TYR A 7 -1.41 7.57 -12.69
CA TYR A 7 -2.45 8.01 -11.77
C TYR A 7 -2.88 6.89 -10.80
N TYR A 8 -3.01 5.66 -11.29
CA TYR A 8 -3.34 4.49 -10.46
C TYR A 8 -2.36 4.32 -9.28
N TYR A 9 -1.05 4.49 -9.52
CA TYR A 9 -0.05 4.34 -8.47
C TYR A 9 0.06 5.55 -7.55
N THR A 10 -0.13 6.75 -8.08
CA THR A 10 0.18 8.01 -7.39
C THR A 10 -1.04 8.76 -6.89
N SER A 11 -2.25 8.42 -7.38
CA SER A 11 -3.48 9.22 -7.21
C SER A 11 -3.28 10.70 -7.59
N GLY A 12 -2.37 10.96 -8.54
CA GLY A 12 -2.05 12.31 -8.99
C GLY A 12 -1.16 13.10 -8.04
N TYR A 13 -0.58 12.49 -7.01
CA TYR A 13 0.30 13.21 -6.08
C TYR A 13 1.56 13.73 -6.82
N PRO A 14 1.76 15.06 -6.92
CA PRO A 14 2.72 15.64 -7.88
C PRO A 14 4.15 15.15 -7.68
N PHE A 15 4.61 15.03 -6.43
CA PHE A 15 5.95 14.51 -6.14
C PHE A 15 6.14 13.08 -6.64
N LEU A 16 5.16 12.20 -6.41
CA LEU A 16 5.24 10.79 -6.81
C LEU A 16 5.18 10.65 -8.32
N VAL A 17 4.32 11.43 -8.99
CA VAL A 17 4.28 11.48 -10.47
C VAL A 17 5.63 11.89 -11.01
N SER A 18 6.20 13.00 -10.53
CA SER A 18 7.51 13.50 -10.96
C SER A 18 8.62 12.47 -10.70
N LYS A 19 8.60 11.80 -9.55
CA LYS A 19 9.61 10.78 -9.19
C LYS A 19 9.52 9.56 -10.10
N LEU A 20 8.30 9.04 -10.38
CA LEU A 20 8.12 7.94 -11.33
C LEU A 20 8.58 8.32 -12.73
N CYS A 21 8.17 9.49 -13.23
CA CYS A 21 8.61 9.97 -14.53
C CYS A 21 10.14 10.08 -14.61
N LYS A 22 10.78 10.56 -13.54
CA LYS A 22 12.23 10.65 -13.46
C LYS A 22 12.89 9.27 -13.55
N PHE A 23 12.41 8.27 -12.81
CA PHE A 23 12.94 6.90 -12.90
C PHE A 23 12.77 6.33 -14.30
N ILE A 24 11.61 6.55 -14.94
CA ILE A 24 11.40 6.06 -16.30
C ILE A 24 12.39 6.71 -17.25
N ASP A 25 12.57 8.02 -17.19
CA ASP A 25 13.39 8.77 -18.15
C ASP A 25 14.89 8.55 -17.93
N GLU A 26 15.34 8.62 -16.67
CA GLU A 26 16.78 8.61 -16.34
C GLU A 26 17.34 7.19 -16.14
N ASP A 27 16.57 6.26 -15.56
CA ASP A 27 17.09 4.96 -15.14
C ASP A 27 16.64 3.81 -16.04
N ILE A 28 15.42 3.88 -16.64
CA ILE A 28 14.85 2.76 -17.40
C ILE A 28 15.06 2.97 -18.90
N VAL A 29 14.58 4.09 -19.44
CA VAL A 29 14.55 4.32 -20.89
C VAL A 29 15.92 4.68 -21.46
N THR A 30 16.81 5.25 -20.64
CA THR A 30 18.19 5.55 -21.09
C THR A 30 18.98 4.32 -21.49
N LEU A 31 18.62 3.14 -21.02
CA LEU A 31 19.26 1.87 -21.33
C LEU A 31 18.83 1.27 -22.67
N ARG A 32 17.94 1.94 -23.42
CA ARG A 32 17.35 1.48 -24.69
C ARG A 32 17.68 2.43 -25.83
N ASP A 33 17.75 1.87 -27.04
CA ASP A 33 17.90 2.64 -28.27
C ASP A 33 16.61 3.45 -28.57
N GLU A 34 15.44 2.85 -28.32
CA GLU A 34 14.14 3.51 -28.44
C GLU A 34 13.71 4.11 -27.11
N LYS A 35 13.54 5.44 -27.07
CA LYS A 35 13.18 6.19 -25.85
C LYS A 35 11.67 6.35 -25.65
N ASN A 36 10.87 5.45 -26.22
CA ASN A 36 9.42 5.46 -26.03
C ASN A 36 9.05 4.79 -24.70
N TRP A 37 8.20 5.44 -23.93
CA TRP A 37 7.68 4.89 -22.68
C TRP A 37 6.63 3.81 -22.95
N SER A 38 6.65 2.77 -22.15
CA SER A 38 5.66 1.68 -22.11
C SER A 38 4.97 1.59 -20.75
N ILE A 39 3.92 0.79 -20.66
CA ILE A 39 3.25 0.50 -19.37
C ILE A 39 4.21 -0.25 -18.44
N SER A 40 5.02 -1.16 -18.98
CA SER A 40 6.02 -1.90 -18.21
C SER A 40 7.02 -0.96 -17.51
N ASP A 41 7.41 0.14 -18.19
CA ASP A 41 8.35 1.10 -17.59
C ASP A 41 7.76 1.78 -16.35
N VAL A 42 6.43 2.02 -16.36
CA VAL A 42 5.73 2.56 -15.19
C VAL A 42 5.70 1.52 -14.05
N GLU A 43 5.54 0.25 -14.37
CA GLU A 43 5.55 -0.85 -13.38
C GLU A 43 6.94 -1.05 -12.78
N ASP A 44 7.99 -0.98 -13.60
CA ASP A 44 9.37 -1.05 -13.16
C ASP A 44 9.73 0.15 -12.26
N ALA A 45 9.34 1.37 -12.66
CA ALA A 45 9.53 2.56 -11.85
C ALA A 45 8.77 2.49 -10.51
N PHE A 46 7.55 1.94 -10.52
CA PHE A 46 6.80 1.69 -9.29
C PHE A 46 7.54 0.68 -8.39
N ALA A 47 8.04 -0.43 -8.94
CA ALA A 47 8.81 -1.40 -8.19
C ALA A 47 10.10 -0.78 -7.60
N MET A 48 10.75 0.12 -8.34
CA MET A 48 11.92 0.86 -7.87
C MET A 48 11.55 1.76 -6.67
N ILE A 49 10.50 2.58 -6.77
CA ILE A 49 10.15 3.53 -5.70
C ILE A 49 9.68 2.80 -4.42
N VAL A 50 9.02 1.64 -4.56
CA VAL A 50 8.60 0.82 -3.42
C VAL A 50 9.80 0.16 -2.73
N LYS A 51 10.80 -0.30 -3.50
CA LYS A 51 11.99 -0.99 -3.01
C LYS A 51 13.12 -0.03 -2.64
N GLU A 52 13.05 1.24 -3.05
CA GLU A 52 14.13 2.20 -2.87
C GLU A 52 14.50 2.32 -1.39
N SER A 53 15.73 1.93 -1.08
CA SER A 53 16.30 2.10 0.27
C SER A 53 16.67 3.56 0.55
N TYR A 54 16.70 4.40 -0.47
CA TYR A 54 16.95 5.83 -0.32
C TYR A 54 15.68 6.49 0.19
N THR A 55 15.70 6.72 1.47
CA THR A 55 14.70 7.49 2.18
C THR A 55 14.57 8.86 1.53
N THR A 56 13.46 9.09 0.86
CA THR A 56 13.07 10.46 0.58
C THR A 56 12.51 11.04 1.87
N THR A 57 12.78 12.31 2.15
CA THR A 57 12.24 13.02 3.33
C THR A 57 10.73 12.85 3.48
N LEU A 58 10.02 12.63 2.37
CA LEU A 58 8.58 12.36 2.34
C LEU A 58 8.21 11.06 3.06
N PHE A 59 8.85 9.95 2.68
CA PHE A 59 8.56 8.64 3.29
C PHE A 59 9.04 8.58 4.73
N ASP A 60 10.20 9.17 5.03
CA ASP A 60 10.69 9.28 6.41
C ASP A 60 9.72 10.05 7.30
N SER A 61 9.19 11.17 6.80
CA SER A 61 8.22 11.97 7.54
C SER A 61 6.92 11.19 7.75
N MET A 62 6.46 10.46 6.74
CA MET A 62 5.25 9.63 6.83
C MET A 62 5.41 8.53 7.89
N ILE A 63 6.52 7.79 7.87
CA ILE A 63 6.79 6.73 8.86
C ILE A 63 6.95 7.31 10.25
N LYS A 64 7.72 8.40 10.43
CA LYS A 64 7.84 9.08 11.73
C LYS A 64 6.52 9.57 12.28
N ASN A 65 5.62 10.08 11.42
CA ASN A 65 4.29 10.49 11.85
C ASN A 65 3.46 9.31 12.37
N LEU A 66 3.59 8.14 11.74
CA LEU A 66 2.95 6.90 12.22
C LEU A 66 3.57 6.45 13.56
N GLU A 67 4.91 6.42 13.66
CA GLU A 67 5.60 6.01 14.88
C GLU A 67 5.28 6.91 16.09
N ASN A 68 5.17 8.21 15.85
CA ASN A 68 4.87 9.21 16.89
C ASN A 68 3.40 9.20 17.32
N ASN A 69 2.50 8.58 16.55
CA ASN A 69 1.05 8.57 16.82
C ASN A 69 0.52 7.13 16.86
N ARG A 70 0.64 6.51 18.03
CA ARG A 70 0.31 5.10 18.24
C ARG A 70 -1.12 4.72 17.80
N ASP A 71 -2.10 5.59 18.03
CA ASP A 71 -3.49 5.30 17.65
C ASP A 71 -3.69 5.41 16.13
N LEU A 72 -3.01 6.36 15.47
CA LEU A 72 -2.98 6.43 14.02
C LEU A 72 -2.28 5.21 13.41
N TYR A 73 -1.16 4.78 13.99
CA TYR A 73 -0.45 3.56 13.58
C TYR A 73 -1.38 2.36 13.62
N ARG A 74 -2.09 2.14 14.74
CA ARG A 74 -3.04 1.03 14.92
C ARG A 74 -4.21 1.10 13.93
N LEU A 75 -4.73 2.30 13.66
CA LEU A 75 -5.79 2.46 12.67
C LEU A 75 -5.30 2.09 11.27
N VAL A 76 -4.14 2.57 10.88
CA VAL A 76 -3.51 2.25 9.59
C VAL A 76 -3.21 0.75 9.49
N GLU A 77 -2.68 0.15 10.56
CA GLU A 77 -2.43 -1.28 10.65
C GLU A 77 -3.69 -2.10 10.39
N LYS A 78 -4.80 -1.76 11.05
CA LYS A 78 -6.10 -2.43 10.83
C LYS A 78 -6.61 -2.27 9.40
N ILE A 79 -6.49 -1.08 8.83
CA ILE A 79 -6.91 -0.83 7.45
C ILE A 79 -6.07 -1.66 6.47
N ILE A 80 -4.75 -1.70 6.65
CA ILE A 80 -3.83 -2.34 5.71
C ILE A 80 -3.77 -3.86 5.90
N LEU A 81 -3.62 -4.33 7.14
CA LEU A 81 -3.38 -5.75 7.41
C LEU A 81 -4.68 -6.53 7.64
N GLU A 82 -5.67 -5.91 8.28
CA GLU A 82 -6.95 -6.54 8.59
C GLU A 82 -8.06 -6.18 7.60
N ASN A 83 -7.78 -5.25 6.66
CA ASN A 83 -8.78 -4.72 5.72
C ASN A 83 -10.02 -4.13 6.44
N ALA A 84 -9.80 -3.50 7.58
CA ALA A 84 -10.87 -2.86 8.33
C ALA A 84 -11.49 -1.73 7.50
N MET A 85 -12.80 -1.73 7.38
CA MET A 85 -13.54 -0.63 6.77
C MET A 85 -13.94 0.36 7.83
N VAL A 86 -13.62 1.62 7.62
CA VAL A 86 -13.94 2.73 8.52
C VAL A 86 -14.61 3.82 7.70
N ASP A 87 -15.81 4.23 8.10
CA ASP A 87 -16.52 5.32 7.44
C ASP A 87 -15.72 6.62 7.55
N TYR A 88 -15.63 7.33 6.42
CA TYR A 88 -14.91 8.60 6.41
C TYR A 88 -15.74 9.72 7.06
N THR A 89 -15.12 10.45 7.97
CA THR A 89 -15.68 11.70 8.53
C THR A 89 -14.53 12.64 8.90
N GLU A 90 -14.68 13.91 8.55
CA GLU A 90 -13.72 14.96 8.91
C GLU A 90 -13.78 15.34 10.40
N ASP A 91 -14.91 15.03 11.07
CA ASP A 91 -15.08 15.33 12.50
C ASP A 91 -14.26 14.42 13.41
N ASN A 92 -13.79 13.29 12.91
CA ASN A 92 -12.92 12.41 13.68
C ASN A 92 -11.49 12.90 13.66
N SER A 93 -10.94 13.23 14.82
CA SER A 93 -9.60 13.81 14.98
C SER A 93 -8.50 12.89 14.46
N LEU A 94 -8.67 11.58 14.56
CA LEU A 94 -7.66 10.60 14.11
C LEU A 94 -7.67 10.48 12.59
N ILE A 95 -8.86 10.47 11.97
CA ILE A 95 -9.00 10.49 10.51
C ILE A 95 -8.43 11.79 9.95
N ASN A 96 -8.79 12.94 10.55
CA ASN A 96 -8.28 14.25 10.15
C ASN A 96 -6.75 14.34 10.27
N MET A 97 -6.16 13.77 11.33
CA MET A 97 -4.71 13.65 11.48
C MET A 97 -4.08 12.86 10.33
N GLY A 98 -4.65 11.71 9.96
CA GLY A 98 -4.19 10.90 8.84
C GLY A 98 -4.30 11.63 7.49
N VAL A 99 -5.35 12.42 7.29
CA VAL A 99 -5.51 13.30 6.11
C VAL A 99 -4.46 14.41 6.11
N THR A 100 -4.24 15.06 7.25
CA THR A 100 -3.23 16.12 7.40
C THR A 100 -1.83 15.62 7.09
N TYR A 101 -1.51 14.40 7.47
CA TYR A 101 -0.23 13.75 7.14
C TYR A 101 -0.17 13.19 5.71
N GLY A 102 -1.25 13.33 4.94
CA GLY A 102 -1.35 12.83 3.57
C GLY A 102 -1.42 11.30 3.47
N ILE A 103 -1.73 10.61 4.57
CA ILE A 103 -1.83 9.14 4.64
C ILE A 103 -3.21 8.68 4.16
N PHE A 104 -4.26 9.39 4.55
CA PHE A 104 -5.65 9.04 4.25
C PHE A 104 -6.25 9.90 3.16
N ARG A 105 -7.25 9.34 2.48
CA ARG A 105 -8.18 10.03 1.60
C ARG A 105 -9.57 9.46 1.76
N ASP A 106 -10.58 10.23 1.33
CA ASP A 106 -11.97 9.79 1.23
C ASP A 106 -12.20 9.00 -0.06
N GLN A 107 -12.75 7.79 0.08
CA GLN A 107 -13.32 6.98 -0.99
C GLN A 107 -14.69 6.40 -0.61
N GLY A 108 -15.50 7.18 0.14
CA GLY A 108 -16.70 6.67 0.84
C GLY A 108 -16.35 5.98 2.16
N SER A 109 -15.13 5.49 2.28
CA SER A 109 -14.47 5.02 3.50
C SER A 109 -13.05 5.57 3.57
N VAL A 110 -12.43 5.46 4.74
CA VAL A 110 -11.03 5.82 4.93
C VAL A 110 -10.16 4.88 4.11
N ALA A 111 -9.39 5.44 3.17
CA ALA A 111 -8.47 4.70 2.34
C ALA A 111 -7.06 5.30 2.40
N ILE A 112 -6.03 4.48 2.17
CA ILE A 112 -4.67 4.99 2.01
C ILE A 112 -4.59 5.83 0.75
N HIS A 113 -3.90 6.97 0.83
CA HIS A 113 -3.96 8.02 -0.18
C HIS A 113 -3.62 7.56 -1.61
N ASN A 114 -2.62 6.67 -1.74
CA ASN A 114 -2.21 6.13 -3.03
C ASN A 114 -1.53 4.76 -2.87
N ARG A 115 -1.35 4.05 -4.00
CA ARG A 115 -0.78 2.69 -3.99
C ARG A 115 0.67 2.64 -3.52
N ILE A 116 1.49 3.64 -3.82
CA ILE A 116 2.89 3.70 -3.36
C ILE A 116 2.94 3.78 -1.83
N TYR A 117 2.10 4.62 -1.22
CA TYR A 117 2.02 4.73 0.24
C TYR A 117 1.53 3.43 0.87
N TYR A 118 0.49 2.81 0.27
CA TYR A 118 -0.01 1.53 0.72
C TYR A 118 1.11 0.48 0.78
N GLU A 119 1.85 0.28 -0.32
CA GLU A 119 2.93 -0.71 -0.39
C GLU A 119 4.09 -0.39 0.58
N ARG A 120 4.46 0.87 0.68
CA ARG A 120 5.53 1.30 1.59
C ARG A 120 5.18 1.07 3.05
N ILE A 121 3.96 1.44 3.46
CA ILE A 121 3.48 1.25 4.83
C ILE A 121 3.29 -0.25 5.11
N PHE A 122 2.71 -0.99 4.17
CA PHE A 122 2.55 -2.45 4.29
C PHE A 122 3.90 -3.14 4.54
N ASN A 123 4.91 -2.85 3.71
CA ASN A 123 6.24 -3.44 3.85
C ASN A 123 6.88 -3.07 5.20
N TYR A 124 6.75 -1.82 5.62
CA TYR A 124 7.25 -1.35 6.91
C TYR A 124 6.59 -2.11 8.08
N MET A 125 5.26 -2.21 8.09
CA MET A 125 4.52 -2.92 9.14
C MET A 125 4.79 -4.43 9.14
N ALA A 126 4.86 -5.05 7.96
CA ALA A 126 5.16 -6.46 7.83
C ALA A 126 6.56 -6.82 8.37
N VAL A 127 7.56 -5.98 8.12
CA VAL A 127 8.91 -6.17 8.68
C VAL A 127 8.90 -5.98 10.19
N ASN A 128 8.19 -4.98 10.71
CA ASN A 128 8.09 -4.77 12.16
C ASN A 128 7.45 -5.98 12.86
N LEU A 129 6.37 -6.53 12.31
CA LEU A 129 5.75 -7.75 12.84
C LEU A 129 6.71 -8.95 12.82
N GLN A 130 7.51 -9.09 11.75
CA GLN A 130 8.54 -10.14 11.68
C GLN A 130 9.60 -9.94 12.77
N ILE A 131 10.08 -8.73 12.96
CA ILE A 131 11.08 -8.41 13.99
C ILE A 131 10.49 -8.67 15.40
N GLU A 132 9.28 -8.21 15.67
CA GLU A 132 8.58 -8.46 16.92
C GLU A 132 8.44 -9.96 17.18
N SER A 133 8.05 -10.75 16.20
CA SER A 133 7.94 -12.21 16.32
C SER A 133 9.28 -12.91 16.61
N LEU A 134 10.40 -12.34 16.15
CA LEU A 134 11.74 -12.86 16.40
C LEU A 134 12.29 -12.48 17.77
N LEU A 135 11.95 -11.27 18.24
CA LEU A 135 12.43 -10.74 19.51
C LEU A 135 11.62 -11.27 20.70
N ASP A 136 10.34 -11.51 20.52
CA ASP A 136 9.44 -11.98 21.57
C ASP A 136 9.08 -13.46 21.39
N LYS A 137 9.82 -14.33 22.11
CA LYS A 137 9.37 -15.71 22.38
C LYS A 137 8.15 -15.77 23.33
N LYS A 138 7.56 -14.63 23.66
CA LYS A 138 6.43 -14.44 24.59
C LYS A 138 5.44 -13.41 24.10
N ILE A 139 5.06 -13.38 22.84
CA ILE A 139 3.89 -12.59 22.44
C ILE A 139 2.72 -13.50 22.19
N ASN A 140 1.79 -13.32 23.11
CA ASN A 140 0.39 -13.60 22.93
C ASN A 140 -0.13 -12.97 21.65
N ASN A 141 -0.54 -13.78 20.68
CA ASN A 141 -1.74 -13.64 19.89
C ASN A 141 -1.98 -12.32 19.14
N TYR A 142 -1.05 -11.90 18.31
CA TYR A 142 -1.38 -11.25 17.07
C TYR A 142 -0.70 -12.02 15.94
N ASN A 143 -1.13 -13.26 15.78
CA ASN A 143 -0.77 -14.03 14.61
C ASN A 143 -1.57 -13.49 13.44
N PHE A 144 -0.90 -13.02 12.40
CA PHE A 144 -1.52 -12.79 11.10
C PHE A 144 -2.33 -14.04 10.66
N GLN A 145 -1.93 -15.21 11.13
CA GLN A 145 -2.64 -16.47 10.96
C GLN A 145 -3.98 -16.52 11.69
N ASP A 146 -4.14 -15.84 12.83
CA ASP A 146 -5.38 -15.89 13.61
C ASP A 146 -6.56 -15.23 12.89
N ASN A 147 -6.29 -14.30 11.96
CA ASN A 147 -7.31 -13.71 11.08
C ASN A 147 -7.85 -14.71 10.05
N PHE A 148 -7.13 -15.80 9.79
CA PHE A 148 -7.51 -16.83 8.82
C PHE A 148 -7.85 -18.16 9.48
N ILE A 149 -7.81 -18.24 10.81
CA ILE A 149 -8.11 -19.44 11.59
C ILE A 149 -9.29 -19.15 12.52
N ASN A 150 -10.32 -19.98 12.47
CA ASN A 150 -11.46 -19.92 13.37
C ASN A 150 -11.03 -20.34 14.79
N ALA A 151 -11.87 -20.03 15.79
CA ALA A 151 -11.62 -20.39 17.18
C ALA A 151 -11.49 -21.92 17.43
N ASP A 152 -11.97 -22.74 16.51
CA ASP A 152 -11.86 -24.21 16.53
C ASP A 152 -10.59 -24.73 15.84
N GLY A 153 -9.70 -23.83 15.37
CA GLY A 153 -8.47 -24.18 14.64
C GLY A 153 -8.67 -24.48 13.15
N SER A 154 -9.88 -24.40 12.62
CA SER A 154 -10.14 -24.54 11.19
C SER A 154 -9.79 -23.26 10.41
N LEU A 155 -9.46 -23.41 9.11
CA LEU A 155 -9.21 -22.29 8.21
C LEU A 155 -10.50 -21.48 7.99
N ASN A 156 -10.49 -20.19 8.24
CA ASN A 156 -11.55 -19.27 7.85
C ASN A 156 -11.50 -19.01 6.34
N PHE A 157 -12.06 -19.97 5.59
CA PHE A 157 -12.00 -19.97 4.14
C PHE A 157 -12.76 -18.79 3.52
N GLU A 158 -13.83 -18.34 4.16
CA GLU A 158 -14.58 -17.14 3.72
C GLU A 158 -13.67 -15.89 3.76
N HIS A 159 -12.96 -15.70 4.85
CA HIS A 159 -12.03 -14.57 4.99
C HIS A 159 -10.87 -14.65 3.98
N VAL A 160 -10.33 -15.83 3.74
CA VAL A 160 -9.31 -16.08 2.70
C VAL A 160 -9.84 -15.71 1.31
N LEU A 161 -11.07 -16.14 0.98
CA LEU A 161 -11.69 -15.83 -0.31
C LEU A 161 -11.95 -14.33 -0.49
N ILE A 162 -12.44 -13.63 0.54
CA ILE A 162 -12.66 -12.19 0.50
C ILE A 162 -11.34 -11.47 0.23
N LYS A 163 -10.27 -11.83 0.94
CA LYS A 163 -8.93 -11.27 0.72
C LYS A 163 -8.40 -11.56 -0.69
N PHE A 164 -8.58 -12.79 -1.16
CA PHE A 164 -8.21 -13.17 -2.51
C PHE A 164 -8.99 -12.39 -3.57
N GLN A 165 -10.31 -12.23 -3.40
CA GLN A 165 -11.13 -11.43 -4.32
C GLN A 165 -10.70 -9.96 -4.34
N LEU A 166 -10.36 -9.37 -3.19
CA LEU A 166 -9.85 -8.01 -3.10
C LEU A 166 -8.50 -7.89 -3.82
N PHE A 167 -7.59 -8.81 -3.56
CA PHE A 167 -6.30 -8.87 -4.26
C PHE A 167 -6.49 -8.98 -5.78
N MET A 168 -7.38 -9.88 -6.24
CA MET A 168 -7.68 -10.03 -7.65
C MET A 168 -8.28 -8.76 -8.26
N LYS A 169 -9.23 -8.09 -7.58
CA LYS A 169 -9.81 -6.81 -8.04
C LYS A 169 -8.75 -5.71 -8.16
N GLU A 170 -7.77 -5.68 -7.25
CA GLU A 170 -6.69 -4.71 -7.29
C GLU A 170 -5.67 -4.99 -8.40
N GLN A 171 -5.46 -6.25 -8.74
CA GLN A 171 -4.52 -6.68 -9.76
C GLN A 171 -5.17 -6.84 -11.15
N TYR A 172 -6.52 -6.87 -11.20
CA TYR A 172 -7.26 -7.10 -12.43
C TYR A 172 -7.09 -5.92 -13.39
N SER A 173 -6.56 -6.17 -14.57
CA SER A 173 -6.53 -5.20 -15.67
C SER A 173 -7.61 -5.55 -16.69
N VAL A 174 -8.07 -4.53 -17.45
CA VAL A 174 -9.08 -4.72 -18.52
C VAL A 174 -8.65 -5.77 -19.57
N LYS A 175 -7.34 -6.10 -19.62
CA LYS A 175 -6.83 -7.17 -20.49
C LYS A 175 -7.16 -8.58 -19.98
N ASP A 176 -7.41 -8.73 -18.69
CA ASP A 176 -7.69 -10.04 -18.10
C ASP A 176 -9.14 -10.46 -18.36
N ASP A 177 -10.04 -9.51 -18.68
CA ASP A 177 -11.41 -9.80 -19.13
C ASP A 177 -11.45 -10.63 -20.42
N SER A 178 -10.44 -10.49 -21.27
CA SER A 178 -10.37 -11.21 -22.56
C SER A 178 -9.93 -12.68 -22.45
N PHE A 179 -9.55 -13.16 -21.27
CA PHE A 179 -9.19 -14.56 -21.05
C PHE A 179 -10.33 -15.40 -20.45
N LEU A 180 -11.47 -14.78 -20.12
CA LEU A 180 -12.63 -15.45 -19.52
C LEU A 180 -13.80 -15.63 -20.49
N GLU A 181 -13.65 -15.25 -21.75
CA GLU A 181 -14.52 -15.62 -22.88
C GLU A 181 -13.91 -16.79 -23.68
#